data_2c92a10a81b5333b0b7d96df1a173804
#
_entry.id   2c92a10a81b5333b0b7d96df1a173804
#
_cell.length_a   1.000
_cell.length_b   1.000
_cell.length_c   1.000
_cell.angle_alpha   90.00
_cell.angle_beta   90.00
_cell.angle_gamma   90.00
#
_symmetry.space_group_name_H-M   'P 1'
#
loop_
_entity.id
_entity.type
_entity.pdbx_description
1 polymer ?
#
loop_
_entity_poly.entity_id
_entity_poly.type
_entity_poly.pdbx_seq_one_letter_code
_entity_poly.pdbx_strand_id
1 'polypeptide(L)'
;MFEAIMRTIDDFNFKEKKVLIRVDFNVPLENGRVTDTTRIKSAVPTILKIIKDGGACILMSHLGRPNGFEDQFSLIQIKSELDKILKIETKFCADCVGPIAEEMSQKLLMGEVLLLENLRFYSEETKGDEGFSKKLSHHASCYVNDAFGTAHRAHASTTVVAKYFENKFFGKLLQKEVLALKKVMSNGASPILAVLGGSKISSKIPIIENIIDKVDDIIIGGGMSFTFIKALGGKIGSSIHEDSMTEKALSILELAEQKNTKIHLPVDVVCAKEFKEGAESKIFAIDSISDEYEGLDSGPKSLEKFKKIIMSSKTILWNGPVGVFELESFSKGTKEIGKAISESTKSGAFSLVGGGDSVAAVKKFKLENEVSYVSTGGGAMLESLEGKILPGISALKK
;
A
#
# COMPACT_ATOMS: atom_id res chain seq x y z
N MET A 1 7.09 17.16 -2.08
CA MET A 1 6.98 16.14 -1.01
C MET A 1 8.30 15.37 -0.80
N PHE A 2 9.04 15.02 -1.82
CA PHE A 2 10.20 14.10 -1.77
C PHE A 2 11.58 14.79 -1.79
N GLU A 3 11.66 16.12 -1.65
CA GLU A 3 12.92 16.89 -1.80
C GLU A 3 13.81 16.94 -0.56
N ALA A 4 13.29 16.62 0.64
CA ALA A 4 14.10 16.60 1.84
C ALA A 4 15.02 15.37 1.86
N ILE A 5 16.26 15.55 2.33
CA ILE A 5 17.25 14.48 2.47
C ILE A 5 16.68 13.39 3.40
N MET A 6 16.48 12.19 2.87
CA MET A 6 16.11 11.01 3.64
C MET A 6 17.35 10.55 4.44
N ARG A 7 17.31 10.69 5.75
CA ARG A 7 18.31 10.05 6.61
C ARG A 7 17.92 8.60 6.85
N THR A 8 18.67 7.69 6.23
CA THR A 8 18.37 6.25 6.26
C THR A 8 19.24 5.52 7.27
N ILE A 9 18.87 4.29 7.63
CA ILE A 9 19.68 3.45 8.50
C ILE A 9 21.03 3.07 7.89
N ASP A 10 21.22 3.23 6.57
CA ASP A 10 22.50 2.95 5.90
C ASP A 10 23.55 4.01 6.19
N ASP A 11 23.12 5.23 6.52
CA ASP A 11 23.97 6.37 6.76
C ASP A 11 24.48 6.44 8.21
N PHE A 12 24.18 5.40 9.03
CA PHE A 12 24.48 5.39 10.45
C PHE A 12 24.99 4.03 10.95
N ASN A 13 25.93 4.05 11.89
CA ASN A 13 26.45 2.88 12.57
C ASN A 13 25.77 2.72 13.94
N PHE A 14 25.03 1.64 14.12
CA PHE A 14 24.27 1.36 15.34
C PHE A 14 25.06 0.62 16.43
N LYS A 15 26.38 0.54 16.30
CA LYS A 15 27.23 -0.10 17.32
C LYS A 15 26.93 0.49 18.73
N GLU A 16 26.67 -0.38 19.68
CA GLU A 16 26.35 -0.03 21.07
C GLU A 16 25.11 0.88 21.23
N LYS A 17 24.19 0.84 20.26
CA LYS A 17 22.95 1.61 20.31
C LYS A 17 21.75 0.69 20.51
N LYS A 18 20.85 1.11 21.40
CA LYS A 18 19.48 0.58 21.48
C LYS A 18 18.60 1.38 20.54
N VAL A 19 17.82 0.71 19.73
CA VAL A 19 17.04 1.31 18.66
C VAL A 19 15.56 0.94 18.81
N LEU A 20 14.72 1.95 19.00
CA LEU A 20 13.27 1.79 18.99
C LEU A 20 12.77 1.78 17.53
N ILE A 21 12.18 0.67 17.12
CA ILE A 21 11.77 0.47 15.72
C ILE A 21 10.26 0.35 15.64
N ARG A 22 9.61 1.25 14.91
CA ARG A 22 8.19 1.11 14.56
C ARG A 22 8.06 0.20 13.34
N VAL A 23 7.61 -1.02 13.57
CA VAL A 23 7.31 -2.03 12.53
C VAL A 23 5.81 -2.19 12.34
N ASP A 24 5.36 -2.70 11.19
CA ASP A 24 3.96 -3.01 10.94
C ASP A 24 3.72 -4.53 10.98
N PHE A 25 3.43 -5.05 12.16
CA PHE A 25 3.10 -6.46 12.38
C PHE A 25 1.59 -6.69 12.51
N ASN A 26 0.78 -5.81 11.91
CA ASN A 26 -0.67 -6.01 11.82
C ASN A 26 -0.98 -7.08 10.75
N VAL A 27 -0.69 -8.32 11.07
CA VAL A 27 -0.84 -9.50 10.21
C VAL A 27 -2.18 -10.21 10.48
N PRO A 28 -2.74 -10.91 9.48
CA PRO A 28 -3.92 -11.75 9.71
C PRO A 28 -3.57 -12.95 10.58
N LEU A 29 -4.44 -13.24 11.52
CA LEU A 29 -4.35 -14.39 12.44
C LEU A 29 -5.57 -15.29 12.26
N GLU A 30 -5.35 -16.61 12.21
CA GLU A 30 -6.38 -17.63 12.29
C GLU A 30 -6.01 -18.63 13.40
N ASN A 31 -6.88 -18.79 14.37
CA ASN A 31 -6.64 -19.66 15.54
C ASN A 31 -5.28 -19.38 16.23
N GLY A 32 -4.91 -18.09 16.38
CA GLY A 32 -3.66 -17.67 17.00
C GLY A 32 -2.40 -17.90 16.13
N ARG A 33 -2.56 -18.22 14.84
CA ARG A 33 -1.43 -18.42 13.91
C ARG A 33 -1.42 -17.38 12.81
N VAL A 34 -0.25 -16.89 12.49
CA VAL A 34 -0.04 -15.96 11.37
C VAL A 34 -0.29 -16.69 10.05
N THR A 35 -1.20 -16.17 9.22
CA THR A 35 -1.52 -16.73 7.90
C THR A 35 -0.81 -16.01 6.75
N ASP A 36 -0.35 -14.77 6.95
CA ASP A 36 0.46 -14.01 5.99
C ASP A 36 1.65 -13.35 6.70
N THR A 37 2.86 -13.77 6.34
CA THR A 37 4.12 -13.31 6.94
C THR A 37 4.75 -12.12 6.21
N THR A 38 4.12 -11.59 5.16
CA THR A 38 4.68 -10.56 4.28
C THR A 38 5.18 -9.34 5.06
N ARG A 39 4.39 -8.83 6.00
CA ARG A 39 4.75 -7.66 6.82
C ARG A 39 5.92 -7.93 7.76
N ILE A 40 5.95 -9.11 8.38
CA ILE A 40 7.06 -9.52 9.26
C ILE A 40 8.35 -9.58 8.43
N LYS A 41 8.33 -10.29 7.30
CA LYS A 41 9.48 -10.41 6.39
C LYS A 41 9.98 -9.06 5.88
N SER A 42 9.09 -8.11 5.66
CA SER A 42 9.44 -6.77 5.18
C SER A 42 10.26 -5.95 6.18
N ALA A 43 10.11 -6.19 7.50
CA ALA A 43 10.86 -5.52 8.55
C ALA A 43 12.24 -6.16 8.81
N VAL A 44 12.46 -7.42 8.38
CA VAL A 44 13.70 -8.18 8.65
C VAL A 44 14.96 -7.43 8.20
N PRO A 45 15.04 -6.84 7.00
CA PRO A 45 16.26 -6.15 6.55
C PRO A 45 16.68 -5.00 7.47
N THR A 46 15.71 -4.28 8.06
CA THR A 46 15.97 -3.20 9.02
C THR A 46 16.52 -3.75 10.33
N ILE A 47 15.88 -4.76 10.88
CA ILE A 47 16.27 -5.39 12.14
C ILE A 47 17.69 -5.99 12.00
N LEU A 48 17.93 -6.78 10.96
CA LEU A 48 19.23 -7.43 10.75
C LEU A 48 20.37 -6.42 10.49
N LYS A 49 20.11 -5.28 9.82
CA LYS A 49 21.10 -4.22 9.65
C LYS A 49 21.58 -3.68 11.00
N ILE A 50 20.63 -3.39 11.92
CA ILE A 50 20.96 -2.85 13.24
C ILE A 50 21.71 -3.88 14.09
N ILE A 51 21.27 -5.15 14.08
CA ILE A 51 21.95 -6.24 14.78
C ILE A 51 23.37 -6.47 14.22
N LYS A 52 23.52 -6.46 12.89
CA LYS A 52 24.83 -6.61 12.23
C LYS A 52 25.82 -5.49 12.60
N ASP A 53 25.34 -4.29 12.83
CA ASP A 53 26.16 -3.18 13.29
C ASP A 53 26.57 -3.31 14.77
N GLY A 54 26.02 -4.27 15.52
CA GLY A 54 26.25 -4.43 16.95
C GLY A 54 25.31 -3.62 17.83
N GLY A 55 24.12 -3.28 17.31
CA GLY A 55 23.04 -2.66 18.08
C GLY A 55 22.05 -3.66 18.68
N ALA A 56 21.07 -3.18 19.45
CA ALA A 56 19.92 -3.95 19.95
C ALA A 56 18.62 -3.34 19.47
N CYS A 57 17.62 -4.18 19.17
CA CYS A 57 16.34 -3.75 18.61
C CYS A 57 15.20 -3.86 19.60
N ILE A 58 14.42 -2.79 19.77
CA ILE A 58 13.19 -2.76 20.53
C ILE A 58 12.07 -2.50 19.53
N LEU A 59 11.26 -3.54 19.28
CA LEU A 59 10.20 -3.52 18.27
C LEU A 59 8.89 -3.09 18.90
N MET A 60 8.24 -2.10 18.32
CA MET A 60 6.89 -1.69 18.70
C MET A 60 5.98 -1.75 17.48
N SER A 61 4.79 -2.32 17.67
CA SER A 61 3.79 -2.48 16.63
C SER A 61 2.37 -2.40 17.16
N HIS A 62 1.41 -2.42 16.26
CA HIS A 62 0.01 -2.66 16.58
C HIS A 62 -0.47 -3.95 15.93
N LEU A 63 -1.52 -4.53 16.47
CA LEU A 63 -2.26 -5.65 15.92
C LEU A 63 -3.76 -5.39 16.09
N GLY A 64 -4.51 -5.44 15.00
CA GLY A 64 -5.96 -5.23 15.00
C GLY A 64 -6.40 -3.83 15.44
N ARG A 65 -7.61 -3.78 15.99
CA ARG A 65 -8.23 -2.57 16.54
C ARG A 65 -8.90 -2.86 17.88
N PRO A 66 -8.10 -3.19 18.91
CA PRO A 66 -8.63 -3.50 20.24
C PRO A 66 -9.24 -2.26 20.89
N ASN A 67 -10.16 -2.51 21.83
CA ASN A 67 -10.70 -1.50 22.74
C ASN A 67 -10.15 -1.76 24.16
N GLY A 68 -8.87 -1.45 24.39
CA GLY A 68 -8.11 -1.82 25.58
C GLY A 68 -7.38 -3.16 25.40
N PHE A 69 -7.03 -3.80 26.53
CA PHE A 69 -6.33 -5.09 26.50
C PHE A 69 -7.28 -6.22 26.08
N GLU A 70 -6.91 -6.95 25.04
CA GLU A 70 -7.62 -8.13 24.53
C GLU A 70 -6.61 -9.17 24.07
N ASP A 71 -6.61 -10.38 24.64
CA ASP A 71 -5.63 -11.45 24.37
C ASP A 71 -5.52 -11.79 22.87
N GLN A 72 -6.64 -11.75 22.15
CA GLN A 72 -6.68 -12.01 20.71
C GLN A 72 -5.88 -10.98 19.87
N PHE A 73 -5.52 -9.84 20.42
CA PHE A 73 -4.70 -8.81 19.80
C PHE A 73 -3.33 -8.66 20.45
N SER A 74 -2.93 -9.56 21.36
CA SER A 74 -1.58 -9.56 21.92
C SER A 74 -0.54 -9.91 20.87
N LEU A 75 0.56 -9.16 20.85
CA LEU A 75 1.70 -9.42 19.96
C LEU A 75 2.49 -10.69 20.34
N ILE A 76 2.23 -11.30 21.50
CA ILE A 76 2.83 -12.61 21.84
C ILE A 76 2.51 -13.67 20.79
N GLN A 77 1.34 -13.58 20.12
CA GLN A 77 0.90 -14.53 19.09
C GLN A 77 1.80 -14.55 17.86
N ILE A 78 2.46 -13.44 17.56
CA ILE A 78 3.37 -13.37 16.41
C ILE A 78 4.81 -13.73 16.74
N LYS A 79 5.18 -13.78 18.03
CA LYS A 79 6.57 -13.99 18.50
C LYS A 79 7.20 -15.23 17.88
N SER A 80 6.52 -16.38 17.94
CA SER A 80 7.04 -17.65 17.40
C SER A 80 7.36 -17.56 15.90
N GLU A 81 6.53 -16.87 15.12
CA GLU A 81 6.77 -16.70 13.69
C GLU A 81 7.89 -15.67 13.41
N LEU A 82 7.96 -14.62 14.23
CA LEU A 82 9.05 -13.64 14.18
C LEU A 82 10.41 -14.30 14.45
N ASP A 83 10.49 -15.15 15.51
CA ASP A 83 11.72 -15.90 15.86
C ASP A 83 12.19 -16.79 14.71
N LYS A 84 11.27 -17.53 14.08
CA LYS A 84 11.59 -18.39 12.92
C LYS A 84 12.13 -17.59 11.74
N ILE A 85 11.52 -16.45 11.44
CA ILE A 85 11.89 -15.62 10.29
C ILE A 85 13.21 -14.89 10.54
N LEU A 86 13.42 -14.35 11.74
CA LEU A 86 14.66 -13.66 12.12
C LEU A 86 15.81 -14.65 12.37
N LYS A 87 15.50 -15.90 12.76
CA LYS A 87 16.46 -16.88 13.31
C LYS A 87 17.17 -16.36 14.57
N ILE A 88 16.48 -15.54 15.33
CA ILE A 88 16.90 -14.95 16.61
C ILE A 88 15.75 -15.15 17.57
N GLU A 89 16.03 -15.61 18.79
CA GLU A 89 15.03 -15.68 19.84
C GLU A 89 14.74 -14.26 20.34
N THR A 90 13.51 -13.78 20.12
CA THR A 90 13.07 -12.47 20.59
C THR A 90 12.58 -12.55 22.03
N LYS A 91 12.96 -11.57 22.85
CA LYS A 91 12.34 -11.35 24.15
C LYS A 91 10.96 -10.71 23.95
N PHE A 92 10.03 -10.95 24.85
CA PHE A 92 8.70 -10.34 24.81
C PHE A 92 8.42 -9.63 26.13
N CYS A 93 7.92 -8.40 26.04
CA CYS A 93 7.42 -7.64 27.18
C CYS A 93 5.90 -7.51 27.06
N ALA A 94 5.16 -7.92 28.10
CA ALA A 94 3.70 -7.85 28.14
C ALA A 94 3.14 -6.43 28.31
N ASP A 95 3.98 -5.42 28.18
CA ASP A 95 3.60 -4.00 28.14
C ASP A 95 4.48 -3.26 27.12
N CYS A 96 4.04 -2.09 26.69
CA CYS A 96 4.83 -1.23 25.79
C CYS A 96 5.37 0.05 26.46
N VAL A 97 4.97 0.32 27.69
CA VAL A 97 5.44 1.45 28.52
C VAL A 97 5.45 1.03 29.98
N GLY A 98 6.05 1.86 30.84
CA GLY A 98 6.07 1.62 32.28
C GLY A 98 7.30 0.87 32.78
N PRO A 99 7.40 0.65 34.11
CA PRO A 99 8.65 0.23 34.75
C PRO A 99 9.20 -1.10 34.22
N ILE A 100 8.34 -2.08 33.96
CA ILE A 100 8.75 -3.41 33.46
C ILE A 100 9.33 -3.28 32.04
N ALA A 101 8.65 -2.54 31.17
CA ALA A 101 9.09 -2.35 29.78
C ALA A 101 10.40 -1.55 29.72
N GLU A 102 10.53 -0.53 30.56
CA GLU A 102 11.77 0.26 30.71
C GLU A 102 12.93 -0.62 31.23
N GLU A 103 12.70 -1.41 32.27
CA GLU A 103 13.71 -2.32 32.82
C GLU A 103 14.18 -3.33 31.78
N MET A 104 13.24 -3.99 31.08
CA MET A 104 13.58 -4.98 30.03
C MET A 104 14.38 -4.33 28.89
N SER A 105 14.01 -3.15 28.46
CA SER A 105 14.74 -2.44 27.40
C SER A 105 16.11 -1.96 27.89
N GLN A 106 16.26 -1.54 29.16
CA GLN A 106 17.55 -1.15 29.72
C GLN A 106 18.51 -2.34 29.87
N LYS A 107 17.99 -3.54 30.24
CA LYS A 107 18.77 -4.77 30.38
C LYS A 107 19.03 -5.50 29.06
N LEU A 108 18.47 -5.03 27.94
CA LEU A 108 18.63 -5.67 26.64
C LEU A 108 20.11 -5.56 26.19
N LEU A 109 20.70 -6.72 25.86
CA LEU A 109 22.09 -6.80 25.40
C LEU A 109 22.18 -6.50 23.91
N MET A 110 23.37 -6.07 23.48
CA MET A 110 23.64 -5.86 22.05
C MET A 110 23.51 -7.19 21.29
N GLY A 111 22.87 -7.12 20.11
CA GLY A 111 22.53 -8.31 19.34
C GLY A 111 21.15 -8.91 19.66
N GLU A 112 20.50 -8.48 20.75
CA GLU A 112 19.18 -8.99 21.13
C GLU A 112 18.04 -8.17 20.53
N VAL A 113 16.87 -8.81 20.48
CA VAL A 113 15.62 -8.21 20.00
C VAL A 113 14.56 -8.33 21.10
N LEU A 114 13.91 -7.21 21.43
CA LEU A 114 12.77 -7.14 22.35
C LEU A 114 11.52 -6.74 21.56
N LEU A 115 10.45 -7.52 21.65
CA LEU A 115 9.12 -7.20 21.14
C LEU A 115 8.28 -6.66 22.29
N LEU A 116 7.80 -5.44 22.19
CA LEU A 116 6.85 -4.84 23.13
C LEU A 116 5.43 -5.28 22.80
N GLU A 117 4.52 -5.16 23.76
CA GLU A 117 3.09 -5.46 23.58
C GLU A 117 2.41 -4.44 22.66
N ASN A 118 1.20 -4.76 22.22
CA ASN A 118 0.39 -4.01 21.28
C ASN A 118 0.16 -2.57 21.74
N LEU A 119 0.70 -1.62 20.98
CA LEU A 119 0.57 -0.19 21.24
C LEU A 119 -0.89 0.27 21.37
N ARG A 120 -1.81 -0.40 20.66
CA ARG A 120 -3.24 -0.04 20.65
C ARG A 120 -4.02 -0.53 21.85
N PHE A 121 -3.40 -1.19 22.79
CA PHE A 121 -3.99 -1.40 24.10
C PHE A 121 -4.11 -0.09 24.88
N TYR A 122 -3.35 0.92 24.46
CA TYR A 122 -3.42 2.29 24.95
C TYR A 122 -4.13 3.20 23.94
N SER A 123 -5.22 3.85 24.35
CA SER A 123 -5.96 4.80 23.51
C SER A 123 -5.10 5.99 23.09
N GLU A 124 -4.09 6.31 23.88
CA GLU A 124 -3.09 7.36 23.69
C GLU A 124 -2.29 7.18 22.41
N GLU A 125 -2.08 5.93 21.98
CA GLU A 125 -1.41 5.64 20.69
C GLU A 125 -2.12 6.31 19.54
N THR A 126 -3.44 6.07 19.39
CA THR A 126 -4.20 6.60 18.25
C THR A 126 -4.49 8.09 18.35
N LYS A 127 -4.47 8.65 19.57
CA LYS A 127 -4.63 10.09 19.82
C LYS A 127 -3.36 10.89 19.57
N GLY A 128 -2.21 10.24 19.38
CA GLY A 128 -0.94 10.92 19.26
C GLY A 128 -0.51 11.61 20.55
N ASP A 129 -0.77 11.00 21.71
CA ASP A 129 -0.49 11.57 23.02
C ASP A 129 1.00 11.80 23.26
N GLU A 130 1.36 13.00 23.71
CA GLU A 130 2.76 13.37 23.94
C GLU A 130 3.35 12.68 25.17
N GLY A 131 2.57 12.48 26.23
CA GLY A 131 3.02 11.80 27.44
C GLY A 131 3.34 10.34 27.18
N PHE A 132 2.47 9.65 26.44
CA PHE A 132 2.69 8.27 25.99
C PHE A 132 3.91 8.18 25.05
N SER A 133 4.03 9.10 24.09
CA SER A 133 5.17 9.16 23.19
C SER A 133 6.49 9.37 23.92
N LYS A 134 6.50 10.23 24.96
CA LYS A 134 7.67 10.44 25.80
C LYS A 134 8.06 9.18 26.55
N LYS A 135 7.09 8.43 27.11
CA LYS A 135 7.36 7.13 27.74
C LYS A 135 7.97 6.13 26.75
N LEU A 136 7.43 6.03 25.53
CA LEU A 136 8.02 5.18 24.49
C LEU A 136 9.46 5.57 24.16
N SER A 137 9.79 6.86 24.19
CA SER A 137 11.15 7.31 23.88
C SER A 137 12.21 6.91 24.91
N HIS A 138 11.82 6.55 26.14
CA HIS A 138 12.76 6.13 27.19
C HIS A 138 13.44 4.78 26.90
N HIS A 139 12.90 3.99 25.95
CA HIS A 139 13.45 2.67 25.64
C HIS A 139 14.79 2.71 24.89
N ALA A 140 15.11 3.79 24.15
CA ALA A 140 16.23 3.79 23.21
C ALA A 140 16.85 5.16 23.00
N SER A 141 18.03 5.18 22.39
CA SER A 141 18.72 6.41 21.97
C SER A 141 18.54 6.77 20.49
N CYS A 142 17.97 5.86 19.71
CA CYS A 142 17.69 6.05 18.29
C CYS A 142 16.27 5.59 17.95
N TYR A 143 15.65 6.24 16.97
CA TYR A 143 14.33 5.86 16.47
C TYR A 143 14.39 5.51 14.99
N VAL A 144 13.71 4.43 14.61
CA VAL A 144 13.53 4.02 13.21
C VAL A 144 12.05 3.82 12.94
N ASN A 145 11.53 4.52 11.92
CA ASN A 145 10.22 4.20 11.38
C ASN A 145 10.38 3.27 10.17
N ASP A 146 9.80 2.08 10.26
CA ASP A 146 9.78 1.08 9.20
C ASP A 146 8.37 0.55 8.93
N ALA A 147 7.35 1.39 9.16
CA ALA A 147 5.95 1.05 9.07
C ALA A 147 5.21 1.98 8.09
N PHE A 148 5.42 1.79 6.79
CA PHE A 148 4.79 2.63 5.76
C PHE A 148 3.26 2.57 5.82
N GLY A 149 2.66 1.39 6.05
CA GLY A 149 1.21 1.22 6.13
C GLY A 149 0.51 2.11 7.17
N THR A 150 1.24 2.62 8.16
CA THR A 150 0.72 3.54 9.18
C THR A 150 1.23 4.98 9.06
N ALA A 151 2.06 5.27 8.08
CA ALA A 151 2.73 6.56 7.94
C ALA A 151 1.75 7.75 7.68
N HIS A 152 0.54 7.46 7.21
CA HIS A 152 -0.53 8.44 7.00
C HIS A 152 -1.24 8.87 8.30
N ARG A 153 -0.94 8.24 9.44
CA ARG A 153 -1.60 8.50 10.73
C ARG A 153 -0.66 9.24 11.66
N ALA A 154 -1.16 10.32 12.27
CA ALA A 154 -0.44 11.10 13.27
C ALA A 154 -0.48 10.44 14.66
N HIS A 155 -0.18 9.14 14.74
CA HIS A 155 -0.19 8.38 15.99
C HIS A 155 1.07 8.66 16.83
N ALA A 156 1.00 8.30 18.12
CA ALA A 156 2.10 8.49 19.05
C ALA A 156 3.39 7.81 18.57
N SER A 157 3.33 6.53 18.23
CA SER A 157 4.49 5.72 17.83
C SER A 157 5.02 6.00 16.43
N THR A 158 4.21 6.54 15.52
CA THR A 158 4.60 6.80 14.12
C THR A 158 5.10 8.23 13.89
N THR A 159 4.63 9.18 14.68
CA THR A 159 4.83 10.60 14.42
C THR A 159 5.37 11.33 15.65
N VAL A 160 4.64 11.30 16.76
CA VAL A 160 4.94 12.16 17.91
C VAL A 160 6.22 11.73 18.62
N VAL A 161 6.46 10.43 18.75
CA VAL A 161 7.67 9.87 19.39
C VAL A 161 8.96 10.37 18.72
N ALA A 162 8.93 10.64 17.41
CA ALA A 162 10.09 11.13 16.67
C ALA A 162 10.60 12.51 17.14
N LYS A 163 9.76 13.28 17.85
CA LYS A 163 10.14 14.57 18.45
C LYS A 163 11.22 14.43 19.54
N TYR A 164 11.24 13.28 20.20
CA TYR A 164 12.12 12.98 21.34
C TYR A 164 13.46 12.38 20.93
N PHE A 165 13.70 12.21 19.61
CA PHE A 165 14.94 11.64 19.09
C PHE A 165 15.67 12.60 18.16
N GLU A 166 16.93 12.84 18.45
CA GLU A 166 17.85 13.51 17.52
C GLU A 166 18.23 12.55 16.38
N ASN A 167 18.50 11.27 16.73
CA ASN A 167 18.87 10.22 15.81
C ASN A 167 17.62 9.43 15.39
N LYS A 168 17.03 9.87 14.27
CA LYS A 168 15.82 9.26 13.69
C LYS A 168 16.02 8.97 12.22
N PHE A 169 15.54 7.80 11.76
CA PHE A 169 15.87 7.26 10.46
C PHE A 169 14.69 6.58 9.78
N PHE A 170 14.77 6.54 8.47
CA PHE A 170 13.95 5.66 7.65
C PHE A 170 14.52 4.24 7.72
N GLY A 171 13.67 3.26 8.05
CA GLY A 171 13.99 1.84 7.87
C GLY A 171 13.96 1.44 6.39
N LYS A 172 14.44 0.23 6.09
CA LYS A 172 14.57 -0.28 4.70
C LYS A 172 13.25 -0.37 3.96
N LEU A 173 12.17 -0.80 4.66
CA LEU A 173 10.84 -0.88 4.06
C LEU A 173 10.33 0.52 3.73
N LEU A 174 10.32 1.42 4.71
CA LEU A 174 9.83 2.78 4.52
C LEU A 174 10.61 3.52 3.42
N GLN A 175 11.94 3.34 3.36
CA GLN A 175 12.80 3.88 2.31
C GLN A 175 12.39 3.37 0.92
N LYS A 176 12.20 2.05 0.76
CA LYS A 176 11.79 1.44 -0.51
C LYS A 176 10.44 1.94 -0.98
N GLU A 177 9.46 2.03 -0.09
CA GLU A 177 8.11 2.55 -0.40
C GLU A 177 8.18 3.99 -0.92
N VAL A 178 8.90 4.86 -0.21
CA VAL A 178 9.06 6.28 -0.60
C VAL A 178 9.80 6.41 -1.93
N LEU A 179 10.84 5.61 -2.17
CA LEU A 179 11.57 5.62 -3.44
C LEU A 179 10.73 5.10 -4.60
N ALA A 180 9.92 4.06 -4.38
CA ALA A 180 9.01 3.53 -5.40
C ALA A 180 7.94 4.57 -5.80
N LEU A 181 7.34 5.24 -4.82
CA LEU A 181 6.41 6.35 -5.07
C LEU A 181 7.08 7.51 -5.81
N LYS A 182 8.29 7.90 -5.40
CA LYS A 182 9.05 8.98 -6.06
C LYS A 182 9.32 8.65 -7.54
N LYS A 183 9.60 7.38 -7.85
CA LYS A 183 9.79 6.94 -9.24
C LYS A 183 8.55 7.19 -10.10
N VAL A 184 7.35 6.95 -9.56
CA VAL A 184 6.09 7.18 -10.31
C VAL A 184 5.74 8.67 -10.34
N MET A 185 5.87 9.37 -9.20
CA MET A 185 5.30 10.71 -9.02
C MET A 185 6.22 11.86 -9.49
N SER A 186 7.53 11.61 -9.65
CA SER A 186 8.48 12.71 -9.90
C SER A 186 9.65 12.33 -10.83
N ASN A 187 10.11 11.11 -10.83
CA ASN A 187 11.38 10.71 -11.48
C ASN A 187 11.19 9.50 -12.41
N GLY A 188 9.97 9.23 -12.87
CA GLY A 188 9.69 8.14 -13.80
C GLY A 188 10.23 8.42 -15.19
N ALA A 189 10.70 7.38 -15.87
CA ALA A 189 10.99 7.47 -17.29
C ALA A 189 9.67 7.43 -18.07
N SER A 190 9.48 8.37 -19.00
CA SER A 190 8.32 8.39 -19.91
C SER A 190 8.44 7.35 -21.03
N PRO A 191 7.31 6.81 -21.53
CA PRO A 191 5.96 7.12 -21.11
C PRO A 191 5.62 6.56 -19.72
N ILE A 192 4.92 7.38 -18.91
CA ILE A 192 4.42 7.01 -17.58
C ILE A 192 2.93 6.68 -17.70
N LEU A 193 2.55 5.48 -17.27
CA LEU A 193 1.18 4.98 -17.31
C LEU A 193 0.63 4.80 -15.90
N ALA A 194 -0.60 5.26 -15.67
CA ALA A 194 -1.41 4.84 -14.54
C ALA A 194 -2.54 3.92 -15.00
N VAL A 195 -2.61 2.72 -14.44
CA VAL A 195 -3.76 1.80 -14.59
C VAL A 195 -4.60 1.93 -13.32
N LEU A 196 -5.78 2.51 -13.47
CA LEU A 196 -6.71 2.78 -12.39
C LEU A 196 -7.98 1.97 -12.59
N GLY A 197 -8.40 1.25 -11.55
CA GLY A 197 -9.61 0.43 -11.59
C GLY A 197 -10.36 0.45 -10.26
N GLY A 198 -11.38 -0.38 -10.19
CA GLY A 198 -12.26 -0.49 -9.04
C GLY A 198 -13.71 -0.14 -9.37
N SER A 199 -14.59 -0.16 -8.35
CA SER A 199 -16.03 -0.01 -8.55
C SER A 199 -16.50 1.45 -8.67
N LYS A 200 -15.84 2.39 -7.97
CA LYS A 200 -16.33 3.78 -7.80
C LYS A 200 -15.28 4.81 -8.19
N ILE A 201 -15.69 5.76 -9.06
CA ILE A 201 -14.83 6.88 -9.47
C ILE A 201 -14.56 7.84 -8.29
N SER A 202 -15.54 8.09 -7.43
CA SER A 202 -15.41 9.01 -6.29
C SER A 202 -14.19 8.72 -5.41
N SER A 203 -13.84 7.45 -5.25
CA SER A 203 -12.66 7.02 -4.50
C SER A 203 -11.34 7.27 -5.22
N LYS A 204 -11.34 7.55 -6.52
CA LYS A 204 -10.16 7.72 -7.37
C LYS A 204 -9.95 9.15 -7.84
N ILE A 205 -10.95 10.00 -7.76
CA ILE A 205 -10.87 11.41 -8.18
C ILE A 205 -9.65 12.12 -7.61
N PRO A 206 -9.38 12.10 -6.28
CA PRO A 206 -8.23 12.81 -5.73
C PRO A 206 -6.89 12.29 -6.26
N ILE A 207 -6.81 11.00 -6.55
CA ILE A 207 -5.62 10.39 -7.17
C ILE A 207 -5.48 10.89 -8.59
N ILE A 208 -6.55 10.79 -9.42
CA ILE A 208 -6.52 11.22 -10.82
C ILE A 208 -6.10 12.68 -10.92
N GLU A 209 -6.73 13.56 -10.15
CA GLU A 209 -6.41 15.00 -10.17
C GLU A 209 -4.97 15.31 -9.78
N ASN A 210 -4.37 14.54 -8.87
CA ASN A 210 -2.99 14.75 -8.44
C ASN A 210 -1.95 14.15 -9.41
N ILE A 211 -2.32 13.13 -10.19
CA ILE A 211 -1.35 12.46 -11.09
C ILE A 211 -1.48 12.89 -12.54
N ILE A 212 -2.59 13.52 -12.93
CA ILE A 212 -2.95 13.81 -14.32
C ILE A 212 -1.88 14.64 -15.06
N ASP A 213 -1.17 15.49 -14.36
CA ASP A 213 -0.05 16.30 -14.90
C ASP A 213 1.32 15.63 -14.79
N LYS A 214 1.37 14.39 -14.27
CA LYS A 214 2.61 13.64 -13.99
C LYS A 214 2.73 12.35 -14.80
N VAL A 215 1.66 11.97 -15.51
CA VAL A 215 1.60 10.76 -16.32
C VAL A 215 1.25 11.08 -17.76
N ASP A 216 1.72 10.26 -18.70
CA ASP A 216 1.43 10.42 -20.13
C ASP A 216 0.09 9.75 -20.49
N ASP A 217 -0.21 8.62 -19.85
CA ASP A 217 -1.38 7.81 -20.14
C ASP A 217 -2.09 7.35 -18.84
N ILE A 218 -3.42 7.31 -18.86
CA ILE A 218 -4.25 6.73 -17.80
C ILE A 218 -5.21 5.70 -18.41
N ILE A 219 -5.11 4.46 -18.03
CA ILE A 219 -6.14 3.45 -18.30
C ILE A 219 -7.14 3.47 -17.15
N ILE A 220 -8.42 3.62 -17.48
CA ILE A 220 -9.55 3.53 -16.54
C ILE A 220 -10.31 2.25 -16.83
N GLY A 221 -10.38 1.35 -15.84
CA GLY A 221 -11.08 0.08 -15.96
C GLY A 221 -12.00 -0.21 -14.76
N GLY A 222 -12.63 -1.39 -14.78
CA GLY A 222 -13.58 -1.79 -13.75
C GLY A 222 -14.85 -0.96 -13.76
N GLY A 223 -15.65 -1.05 -12.71
CA GLY A 223 -16.96 -0.39 -12.57
C GLY A 223 -16.90 1.12 -12.71
N MET A 224 -15.80 1.77 -12.27
CA MET A 224 -15.66 3.22 -12.40
C MET A 224 -15.68 3.72 -13.86
N SER A 225 -15.32 2.87 -14.84
CA SER A 225 -15.35 3.23 -16.26
C SER A 225 -16.76 3.51 -16.76
N PHE A 226 -17.80 2.86 -16.21
CA PHE A 226 -19.18 3.07 -16.63
C PHE A 226 -19.70 4.47 -16.29
N THR A 227 -19.20 5.10 -15.23
CA THR A 227 -19.54 6.51 -14.95
C THR A 227 -19.03 7.44 -16.06
N PHE A 228 -17.84 7.21 -16.59
CA PHE A 228 -17.31 7.96 -17.75
C PHE A 228 -18.12 7.68 -19.02
N ILE A 229 -18.45 6.43 -19.30
CA ILE A 229 -19.22 6.05 -20.50
C ILE A 229 -20.62 6.67 -20.44
N LYS A 230 -21.29 6.63 -19.29
CA LYS A 230 -22.60 7.29 -19.08
C LYS A 230 -22.49 8.80 -19.27
N ALA A 231 -21.46 9.43 -18.73
CA ALA A 231 -21.21 10.87 -18.90
C ALA A 231 -21.04 11.27 -20.37
N LEU A 232 -20.47 10.38 -21.19
CA LEU A 232 -20.33 10.56 -22.64
C LEU A 232 -21.60 10.18 -23.43
N GLY A 233 -22.71 9.82 -22.77
CA GLY A 233 -23.99 9.50 -23.38
C GLY A 233 -24.16 8.03 -23.78
N GLY A 234 -23.24 7.16 -23.40
CA GLY A 234 -23.33 5.71 -23.69
C GLY A 234 -24.37 4.99 -22.81
N LYS A 235 -24.89 3.87 -23.36
CA LYS A 235 -25.80 2.97 -22.65
C LYS A 235 -25.01 1.90 -21.92
N ILE A 236 -25.09 1.90 -20.60
CA ILE A 236 -24.29 1.05 -19.71
C ILE A 236 -25.05 -0.13 -19.10
N GLY A 237 -26.33 -0.36 -19.53
CA GLY A 237 -27.21 -1.38 -18.95
C GLY A 237 -27.41 -1.17 -17.45
N SER A 238 -27.39 -2.26 -16.69
CA SER A 238 -27.48 -2.25 -15.22
C SER A 238 -26.12 -2.11 -14.52
N SER A 239 -25.06 -1.75 -15.25
CA SER A 239 -23.68 -1.68 -14.72
C SER A 239 -23.57 -0.65 -13.59
N ILE A 240 -22.72 -0.97 -12.61
CA ILE A 240 -22.42 -0.09 -11.48
C ILE A 240 -21.88 1.26 -11.97
N HIS A 241 -22.42 2.36 -11.45
CA HIS A 241 -21.95 3.72 -11.77
C HIS A 241 -22.36 4.70 -10.66
N GLU A 242 -21.87 5.93 -10.74
CA GLU A 242 -22.19 7.01 -9.80
C GLU A 242 -22.75 8.19 -10.57
N ASP A 243 -24.10 8.36 -10.59
CA ASP A 243 -24.80 9.44 -11.31
C ASP A 243 -24.33 10.83 -10.88
N SER A 244 -24.11 11.01 -9.60
CA SER A 244 -23.62 12.28 -9.03
C SER A 244 -22.20 12.67 -9.48
N MET A 245 -21.48 11.75 -10.14
CA MET A 245 -20.09 11.94 -10.58
C MET A 245 -19.95 12.10 -12.10
N THR A 246 -21.04 12.12 -12.86
CA THR A 246 -20.99 12.23 -14.33
C THR A 246 -20.38 13.55 -14.78
N GLU A 247 -20.79 14.69 -14.21
CA GLU A 247 -20.19 16.00 -14.50
C GLU A 247 -18.70 16.02 -14.14
N LYS A 248 -18.33 15.40 -13.03
CA LYS A 248 -16.95 15.32 -12.61
C LYS A 248 -16.11 14.42 -13.55
N ALA A 249 -16.68 13.34 -14.06
CA ALA A 249 -16.05 12.50 -15.06
C ALA A 249 -15.74 13.28 -16.36
N LEU A 250 -16.68 14.11 -16.85
CA LEU A 250 -16.44 14.98 -17.99
C LEU A 250 -15.33 16.00 -17.71
N SER A 251 -15.36 16.67 -16.55
CA SER A 251 -14.32 17.62 -16.17
C SER A 251 -12.93 17.01 -16.09
N ILE A 252 -12.84 15.72 -15.71
CA ILE A 252 -11.55 14.98 -15.71
C ILE A 252 -11.06 14.71 -17.13
N LEU A 253 -11.95 14.37 -18.07
CA LEU A 253 -11.57 14.20 -19.47
C LEU A 253 -11.05 15.50 -20.07
N GLU A 254 -11.74 16.62 -19.83
CA GLU A 254 -11.32 17.96 -20.26
C GLU A 254 -9.97 18.36 -19.64
N LEU A 255 -9.79 18.10 -18.34
CA LEU A 255 -8.53 18.38 -17.63
C LEU A 255 -7.37 17.55 -18.24
N ALA A 256 -7.62 16.28 -18.56
CA ALA A 256 -6.62 15.41 -19.18
C ALA A 256 -6.17 15.96 -20.54
N GLU A 257 -7.12 16.42 -21.36
CA GLU A 257 -6.81 17.05 -22.65
C GLU A 257 -5.95 18.31 -22.48
N GLN A 258 -6.33 19.19 -21.52
CA GLN A 258 -5.55 20.40 -21.18
C GLN A 258 -4.14 20.09 -20.70
N LYS A 259 -3.94 18.95 -20.04
CA LYS A 259 -2.64 18.49 -19.51
C LYS A 259 -1.85 17.62 -20.48
N ASN A 260 -2.38 17.35 -21.69
CA ASN A 260 -1.83 16.43 -22.69
C ASN A 260 -1.69 14.99 -22.17
N THR A 261 -2.54 14.57 -21.22
CA THR A 261 -2.61 13.21 -20.69
C THR A 261 -3.71 12.45 -21.39
N LYS A 262 -3.42 11.25 -21.90
CA LYS A 262 -4.40 10.45 -22.62
C LYS A 262 -5.15 9.54 -21.66
N ILE A 263 -6.48 9.69 -21.58
CA ILE A 263 -7.35 8.75 -20.87
C ILE A 263 -7.85 7.67 -21.82
N HIS A 264 -7.65 6.43 -21.44
CA HIS A 264 -8.04 5.24 -22.19
C HIS A 264 -9.17 4.51 -21.47
N LEU A 265 -10.38 4.65 -21.99
CA LEU A 265 -11.54 3.88 -21.55
C LEU A 265 -11.60 2.54 -22.31
N PRO A 266 -12.23 1.50 -21.74
CA PRO A 266 -12.52 0.27 -22.47
C PRO A 266 -13.42 0.56 -23.68
N VAL A 267 -13.34 -0.30 -24.70
CA VAL A 267 -14.15 -0.22 -25.92
C VAL A 267 -15.17 -1.35 -26.02
N ASP A 268 -14.93 -2.42 -25.28
CA ASP A 268 -15.84 -3.55 -25.11
C ASP A 268 -15.75 -4.11 -23.68
N VAL A 269 -16.76 -4.85 -23.29
CA VAL A 269 -16.94 -5.32 -21.92
C VAL A 269 -17.61 -6.72 -21.93
N VAL A 270 -17.16 -7.57 -21.00
CA VAL A 270 -17.83 -8.86 -20.69
C VAL A 270 -18.91 -8.58 -19.68
N CYS A 271 -20.16 -8.86 -20.06
CA CYS A 271 -21.34 -8.61 -19.24
C CYS A 271 -22.06 -9.91 -18.90
N ALA A 272 -22.79 -9.91 -17.80
CA ALA A 272 -23.72 -10.97 -17.44
C ALA A 272 -25.03 -10.37 -16.89
N LYS A 273 -26.09 -11.20 -16.80
CA LYS A 273 -27.35 -10.81 -16.18
C LYS A 273 -27.33 -10.95 -14.66
N GLU A 274 -26.40 -11.75 -14.14
CA GLU A 274 -26.28 -12.07 -12.72
C GLU A 274 -24.85 -11.95 -12.25
N PHE A 275 -24.64 -11.27 -11.14
CA PHE A 275 -23.35 -11.15 -10.46
C PHE A 275 -23.05 -12.45 -9.68
N LYS A 276 -22.61 -13.49 -10.39
CA LYS A 276 -22.24 -14.78 -9.79
C LYS A 276 -21.20 -15.53 -10.60
N GLU A 277 -20.48 -16.44 -9.95
CA GLU A 277 -19.56 -17.36 -10.62
C GLU A 277 -20.33 -18.26 -11.62
N GLY A 278 -19.74 -18.42 -12.83
CA GLY A 278 -20.31 -19.26 -13.88
C GLY A 278 -21.55 -18.67 -14.58
N ALA A 279 -21.89 -17.39 -14.35
CA ALA A 279 -22.97 -16.73 -15.08
C ALA A 279 -22.69 -16.70 -16.58
N GLU A 280 -23.75 -16.95 -17.39
CA GLU A 280 -23.66 -16.81 -18.85
C GLU A 280 -23.27 -15.39 -19.21
N SER A 281 -22.17 -15.24 -19.95
CA SER A 281 -21.61 -13.93 -20.30
C SER A 281 -21.73 -13.63 -21.78
N LYS A 282 -21.91 -12.34 -22.10
CA LYS A 282 -21.89 -11.80 -23.46
C LYS A 282 -20.94 -10.60 -23.52
N ILE A 283 -20.38 -10.38 -24.71
CA ILE A 283 -19.53 -9.23 -24.96
C ILE A 283 -20.38 -8.15 -25.65
N PHE A 284 -20.32 -6.93 -25.10
CA PHE A 284 -20.98 -5.76 -25.67
C PHE A 284 -19.94 -4.68 -26.00
N ALA A 285 -20.25 -3.79 -26.94
CA ALA A 285 -19.58 -2.50 -27.00
C ALA A 285 -19.89 -1.76 -25.71
N ILE A 286 -18.90 -1.04 -25.16
CA ILE A 286 -18.99 -0.44 -23.81
C ILE A 286 -20.12 0.60 -23.68
N ASP A 287 -20.49 1.23 -24.79
CA ASP A 287 -21.50 2.28 -24.93
C ASP A 287 -22.89 1.79 -25.35
N SER A 288 -23.07 0.47 -25.49
CA SER A 288 -24.28 -0.16 -26.07
C SER A 288 -24.69 -1.43 -25.31
N ILE A 289 -24.58 -1.42 -23.98
CA ILE A 289 -24.97 -2.56 -23.13
C ILE A 289 -26.49 -2.61 -23.00
N SER A 290 -27.09 -3.80 -23.15
CA SER A 290 -28.53 -4.02 -22.93
C SER A 290 -28.91 -3.85 -21.46
N ASP A 291 -30.11 -3.32 -21.18
CA ASP A 291 -30.58 -2.93 -19.84
C ASP A 291 -30.53 -4.03 -18.78
N GLU A 292 -30.71 -5.30 -19.21
CA GLU A 292 -30.68 -6.48 -18.32
C GLU A 292 -29.28 -7.05 -18.06
N TYR A 293 -28.23 -6.44 -18.61
CA TYR A 293 -26.84 -6.87 -18.44
C TYR A 293 -26.03 -5.82 -17.67
N GLU A 294 -25.12 -6.31 -16.83
CA GLU A 294 -24.10 -5.50 -16.16
C GLU A 294 -22.69 -5.89 -16.63
N GLY A 295 -21.83 -4.88 -16.76
CA GLY A 295 -20.43 -5.09 -17.12
C GLY A 295 -19.61 -5.57 -15.93
N LEU A 296 -18.91 -6.69 -16.10
CA LEU A 296 -18.18 -7.36 -15.03
C LEU A 296 -16.66 -7.49 -15.30
N ASP A 297 -16.23 -7.48 -16.56
CA ASP A 297 -14.81 -7.53 -16.90
C ASP A 297 -14.52 -6.82 -18.23
N SER A 298 -13.28 -6.41 -18.45
CA SER A 298 -12.85 -5.80 -19.70
C SER A 298 -12.91 -6.80 -20.85
N GLY A 299 -13.45 -6.37 -21.99
CA GLY A 299 -13.56 -7.21 -23.18
C GLY A 299 -12.23 -7.39 -23.94
N PRO A 300 -12.16 -8.33 -24.88
CA PRO A 300 -10.93 -8.70 -25.59
C PRO A 300 -10.31 -7.55 -26.39
N LYS A 301 -11.10 -6.68 -27.02
CA LYS A 301 -10.59 -5.51 -27.78
C LYS A 301 -10.00 -4.47 -26.83
N SER A 302 -10.63 -4.27 -25.67
CA SER A 302 -10.11 -3.41 -24.61
C SER A 302 -8.77 -3.91 -24.09
N LEU A 303 -8.65 -5.20 -23.84
CA LEU A 303 -7.41 -5.82 -23.36
C LEU A 303 -6.27 -5.72 -24.39
N GLU A 304 -6.57 -5.91 -25.67
CA GLU A 304 -5.58 -5.72 -26.74
C GLU A 304 -5.07 -4.28 -26.78
N LYS A 305 -5.99 -3.31 -26.72
CA LYS A 305 -5.65 -1.87 -26.66
C LYS A 305 -4.79 -1.56 -25.43
N PHE A 306 -5.20 -2.01 -24.26
CA PHE A 306 -4.49 -1.76 -23.00
C PHE A 306 -3.11 -2.43 -22.98
N LYS A 307 -2.99 -3.66 -23.47
CA LYS A 307 -1.69 -4.34 -23.59
C LYS A 307 -0.70 -3.52 -24.43
N LYS A 308 -1.11 -2.95 -25.57
CA LYS A 308 -0.24 -2.13 -26.41
C LYS A 308 0.30 -0.91 -25.65
N ILE A 309 -0.56 -0.25 -24.86
CA ILE A 309 -0.18 0.92 -24.05
C ILE A 309 0.79 0.50 -22.93
N ILE A 310 0.48 -0.58 -22.21
CA ILE A 310 1.33 -1.11 -21.13
C ILE A 310 2.71 -1.46 -21.66
N MET A 311 2.79 -2.14 -22.80
CA MET A 311 4.07 -2.56 -23.39
C MET A 311 4.94 -1.41 -23.89
N SER A 312 4.35 -0.25 -24.24
CA SER A 312 5.10 0.95 -24.63
C SER A 312 5.56 1.80 -23.43
N SER A 313 5.03 1.55 -22.22
CA SER A 313 5.31 2.34 -21.03
C SER A 313 6.64 1.98 -20.39
N LYS A 314 7.31 2.97 -19.79
CA LYS A 314 8.58 2.80 -19.06
C LYS A 314 8.41 2.86 -17.56
N THR A 315 7.34 3.50 -17.09
CA THR A 315 6.95 3.57 -15.68
C THR A 315 5.46 3.29 -15.58
N ILE A 316 5.07 2.35 -14.72
CA ILE A 316 3.69 1.89 -14.59
C ILE A 316 3.27 1.96 -13.14
N LEU A 317 2.16 2.65 -12.86
CA LEU A 317 1.41 2.59 -11.61
C LEU A 317 0.17 1.71 -11.84
N TRP A 318 -0.01 0.68 -11.03
CA TRP A 318 -1.24 -0.11 -11.06
C TRP A 318 -1.98 -0.01 -9.73
N ASN A 319 -3.17 0.59 -9.76
CA ASN A 319 -4.05 0.77 -8.61
C ASN A 319 -5.52 0.49 -8.93
N GLY A 320 -5.95 -0.72 -8.72
CA GLY A 320 -7.31 -1.23 -8.90
C GLY A 320 -7.45 -2.22 -10.06
N PRO A 321 -8.29 -3.26 -9.88
CA PRO A 321 -8.60 -4.25 -10.90
C PRO A 321 -9.47 -3.65 -12.01
N VAL A 322 -9.40 -4.24 -13.21
CA VAL A 322 -10.18 -3.81 -14.38
C VAL A 322 -11.40 -4.69 -14.64
N GLY A 323 -11.69 -5.61 -13.74
CA GLY A 323 -12.85 -6.52 -13.74
C GLY A 323 -13.06 -7.11 -12.36
N VAL A 324 -14.11 -7.89 -12.17
CA VAL A 324 -14.48 -8.58 -10.92
C VAL A 324 -13.58 -9.81 -10.75
N PHE A 325 -12.32 -9.59 -10.42
CA PHE A 325 -11.27 -10.63 -10.39
C PHE A 325 -11.49 -11.68 -9.30
N GLU A 326 -12.35 -11.43 -8.33
CA GLU A 326 -12.75 -12.36 -7.29
C GLU A 326 -13.48 -13.57 -7.87
N LEU A 327 -14.33 -13.34 -8.90
CA LEU A 327 -15.02 -14.36 -9.66
C LEU A 327 -14.12 -14.82 -10.81
N GLU A 328 -13.82 -16.13 -10.89
CA GLU A 328 -12.92 -16.67 -11.91
C GLU A 328 -13.43 -16.39 -13.33
N SER A 329 -14.76 -16.46 -13.52
CA SER A 329 -15.44 -16.17 -14.79
C SER A 329 -15.21 -14.75 -15.32
N PHE A 330 -14.87 -13.78 -14.44
CA PHE A 330 -14.69 -12.37 -14.76
C PHE A 330 -13.31 -11.82 -14.33
N SER A 331 -12.35 -12.74 -14.14
CA SER A 331 -11.00 -12.41 -13.68
C SER A 331 -10.00 -12.19 -14.82
N LYS A 332 -10.37 -12.56 -16.05
CA LYS A 332 -9.46 -12.57 -17.21
C LYS A 332 -8.86 -11.20 -17.49
N GLY A 333 -9.66 -10.14 -17.43
CA GLY A 333 -9.19 -8.78 -17.68
C GLY A 333 -8.08 -8.36 -16.75
N THR A 334 -8.29 -8.49 -15.44
CA THR A 334 -7.30 -8.16 -14.42
C THR A 334 -6.05 -9.04 -14.54
N LYS A 335 -6.21 -10.33 -14.85
CA LYS A 335 -5.10 -11.26 -15.07
C LYS A 335 -4.23 -10.88 -16.27
N GLU A 336 -4.85 -10.55 -17.40
CA GLU A 336 -4.12 -10.17 -18.62
C GLU A 336 -3.42 -8.81 -18.47
N ILE A 337 -4.03 -7.84 -17.77
CA ILE A 337 -3.35 -6.58 -17.39
C ILE A 337 -2.12 -6.88 -16.53
N GLY A 338 -2.27 -7.71 -15.49
CA GLY A 338 -1.15 -8.10 -14.64
C GLY A 338 -0.01 -8.76 -15.41
N LYS A 339 -0.32 -9.68 -16.35
CA LYS A 339 0.66 -10.30 -17.23
C LYS A 339 1.36 -9.30 -18.14
N ALA A 340 0.61 -8.37 -18.75
CA ALA A 340 1.19 -7.33 -19.60
C ALA A 340 2.15 -6.43 -18.82
N ILE A 341 1.80 -6.08 -17.56
CA ILE A 341 2.69 -5.32 -16.66
C ILE A 341 3.94 -6.13 -16.32
N SER A 342 3.80 -7.43 -16.05
CA SER A 342 4.94 -8.34 -15.85
C SER A 342 5.87 -8.41 -17.07
N GLU A 343 5.30 -8.59 -18.27
CA GLU A 343 6.05 -8.61 -19.54
C GLU A 343 6.80 -7.28 -19.76
N SER A 344 6.13 -6.14 -19.54
CA SER A 344 6.75 -4.82 -19.63
C SER A 344 7.87 -4.63 -18.61
N THR A 345 7.67 -5.12 -17.37
CA THR A 345 8.68 -5.09 -16.30
C THR A 345 9.93 -5.90 -16.67
N LYS A 346 9.75 -7.11 -17.19
CA LYS A 346 10.84 -7.95 -17.70
C LYS A 346 11.60 -7.28 -18.86
N SER A 347 10.92 -6.42 -19.61
CA SER A 347 11.51 -5.62 -20.70
C SER A 347 12.16 -4.31 -20.21
N GLY A 348 12.25 -4.09 -18.89
CA GLY A 348 12.98 -2.97 -18.28
C GLY A 348 12.10 -1.81 -17.80
N ALA A 349 10.77 -1.90 -17.86
CA ALA A 349 9.90 -0.91 -17.26
C ALA A 349 9.90 -1.03 -15.73
N PHE A 350 9.68 0.10 -15.05
CA PHE A 350 9.43 0.09 -13.62
C PHE A 350 7.93 -0.01 -13.35
N SER A 351 7.50 -0.97 -12.54
CA SER A 351 6.10 -1.15 -12.16
C SER A 351 5.90 -1.09 -10.65
N LEU A 352 4.98 -0.21 -10.23
CA LEU A 352 4.51 -0.08 -8.84
C LEU A 352 3.06 -0.55 -8.76
N VAL A 353 2.82 -1.57 -7.96
CA VAL A 353 1.48 -2.08 -7.66
C VAL A 353 1.07 -1.69 -6.25
N GLY A 354 -0.12 -1.14 -6.08
CA GLY A 354 -0.62 -0.81 -4.75
C GLY A 354 -2.12 -0.61 -4.67
N GLY A 355 -2.60 -0.58 -3.44
CA GLY A 355 -4.02 -0.69 -3.11
C GLY A 355 -4.41 -2.15 -2.82
N GLY A 356 -5.35 -2.34 -1.89
CA GLY A 356 -5.71 -3.68 -1.39
C GLY A 356 -6.06 -4.66 -2.50
N ASP A 357 -6.96 -4.27 -3.39
CA ASP A 357 -7.46 -5.14 -4.46
C ASP A 357 -6.40 -5.48 -5.51
N SER A 358 -5.53 -4.50 -5.86
CA SER A 358 -4.43 -4.77 -6.81
C SER A 358 -3.41 -5.73 -6.22
N VAL A 359 -3.08 -5.57 -4.93
CA VAL A 359 -2.18 -6.49 -4.22
C VAL A 359 -2.79 -7.88 -4.10
N ALA A 360 -4.11 -7.97 -3.82
CA ALA A 360 -4.83 -9.23 -3.80
C ALA A 360 -4.83 -9.93 -5.18
N ALA A 361 -5.06 -9.16 -6.26
CA ALA A 361 -5.02 -9.68 -7.63
C ALA A 361 -3.62 -10.21 -8.00
N VAL A 362 -2.57 -9.43 -7.70
CA VAL A 362 -1.18 -9.84 -7.95
C VAL A 362 -0.85 -11.13 -7.20
N LYS A 363 -1.27 -11.28 -5.95
CA LYS A 363 -1.11 -12.51 -5.16
C LYS A 363 -1.92 -13.67 -5.77
N LYS A 364 -3.21 -13.46 -6.09
CA LYS A 364 -4.07 -14.49 -6.71
C LYS A 364 -3.46 -15.05 -7.99
N PHE A 365 -2.86 -14.20 -8.81
CA PHE A 365 -2.26 -14.58 -10.08
C PHE A 365 -0.76 -14.90 -10.00
N LYS A 366 -0.16 -14.88 -8.80
CA LYS A 366 1.25 -15.21 -8.53
C LYS A 366 2.25 -14.34 -9.31
N LEU A 367 1.97 -13.04 -9.38
CA LEU A 367 2.76 -12.04 -10.10
C LEU A 367 3.63 -11.16 -9.19
N GLU A 368 3.67 -11.43 -7.87
CA GLU A 368 4.36 -10.58 -6.89
C GLU A 368 5.85 -10.39 -7.19
N ASN A 369 6.49 -11.42 -7.71
CA ASN A 369 7.91 -11.41 -8.06
C ASN A 369 8.18 -11.00 -9.51
N GLU A 370 7.13 -10.67 -10.26
CA GLU A 370 7.21 -10.33 -11.68
C GLU A 370 7.00 -8.83 -11.93
N VAL A 371 6.72 -8.06 -10.89
CA VAL A 371 6.62 -6.60 -10.91
C VAL A 371 7.76 -5.98 -10.10
N SER A 372 8.11 -4.72 -10.35
CA SER A 372 9.25 -4.08 -9.68
C SER A 372 9.01 -3.85 -8.20
N TYR A 373 7.80 -3.49 -7.81
CA TYR A 373 7.46 -3.25 -6.41
C TYR A 373 5.97 -3.45 -6.12
N VAL A 374 5.66 -4.21 -5.08
CA VAL A 374 4.31 -4.35 -4.51
C VAL A 374 4.28 -3.60 -3.19
N SER A 375 3.50 -2.53 -3.12
CA SER A 375 3.40 -1.70 -1.92
C SER A 375 2.66 -2.41 -0.80
N THR A 376 3.22 -2.32 0.40
CA THR A 376 2.56 -2.76 1.64
C THR A 376 1.70 -1.67 2.28
N GLY A 377 1.70 -0.47 1.68
CA GLY A 377 1.22 0.76 2.28
C GLY A 377 -0.31 0.90 2.37
N GLY A 378 -1.08 0.19 1.55
CA GLY A 378 -2.53 0.32 1.54
C GLY A 378 -2.99 1.78 1.49
N GLY A 379 -3.64 2.29 2.56
CA GLY A 379 -4.12 3.66 2.67
C GLY A 379 -3.01 4.71 2.61
N ALA A 380 -1.83 4.45 3.16
CA ALA A 380 -0.71 5.39 3.11
C ALA A 380 -0.22 5.62 1.66
N MET A 381 -0.21 4.57 0.85
CA MET A 381 0.10 4.72 -0.57
C MET A 381 -0.95 5.56 -1.29
N LEU A 382 -2.24 5.28 -1.07
CA LEU A 382 -3.33 6.04 -1.70
C LEU A 382 -3.24 7.53 -1.34
N GLU A 383 -3.09 7.86 -0.07
CA GLU A 383 -2.93 9.24 0.38
C GLU A 383 -1.67 9.92 -0.21
N SER A 384 -0.59 9.18 -0.42
CA SER A 384 0.59 9.69 -1.14
C SER A 384 0.29 10.00 -2.61
N LEU A 385 -0.49 9.13 -3.28
CA LEU A 385 -0.93 9.35 -4.66
C LEU A 385 -1.92 10.52 -4.78
N GLU A 386 -2.69 10.81 -3.72
CA GLU A 386 -3.54 12.00 -3.60
C GLU A 386 -2.73 13.30 -3.34
N GLY A 387 -1.41 13.22 -3.20
CA GLY A 387 -0.56 14.36 -2.91
C GLY A 387 -0.46 14.76 -1.44
N LYS A 388 -1.06 14.01 -0.53
CA LYS A 388 -1.03 14.29 0.91
C LYS A 388 0.35 14.08 1.50
N ILE A 389 0.71 14.93 2.45
CA ILE A 389 1.96 14.78 3.21
C ILE A 389 1.71 13.76 4.33
N LEU A 390 2.47 12.66 4.31
CA LEU A 390 2.34 11.63 5.35
C LEU A 390 3.04 12.07 6.64
N PRO A 391 2.33 12.19 7.78
CA PRO A 391 2.91 12.68 9.02
C PRO A 391 4.06 11.81 9.54
N GLY A 392 3.99 10.49 9.42
CA GLY A 392 5.06 9.56 9.81
C GLY A 392 6.34 9.70 8.99
N ILE A 393 6.24 10.22 7.75
CA ILE A 393 7.41 10.56 6.93
C ILE A 393 7.94 11.95 7.30
N SER A 394 7.05 12.94 7.50
CA SER A 394 7.45 14.30 7.85
C SER A 394 8.17 14.37 9.19
N ALA A 395 7.75 13.53 10.16
CA ALA A 395 8.35 13.46 11.49
C ALA A 395 9.83 13.03 11.50
N LEU A 396 10.29 12.34 10.43
CA LEU A 396 11.69 11.91 10.27
C LEU A 396 12.59 12.96 9.61
N LYS A 397 11.99 13.99 9.03
CA LYS A 397 12.76 15.10 8.44
C LYS A 397 13.35 15.97 9.54
N LYS A 398 14.50 16.58 9.26
CA LYS A 398 15.11 17.59 10.15
C LYS A 398 14.36 18.91 10.08
#